data_569687e754e333a8578ce3e25e1a581f
#
_entry.id   569687e754e333a8578ce3e25e1a581f
#
_cell.length_a   1.000
_cell.length_b   1.000
_cell.length_c   1.000
_cell.angle_alpha   90.00
_cell.angle_beta   90.00
_cell.angle_gamma   90.00
#
_symmetry.space_group_name_H-M   'P 1'
#
loop_
_entity.id
_entity.type
_entity.pdbx_description
1 polymer ?
#
loop_
_entity_poly.entity_id
_entity_poly.type
_entity_poly.pdbx_seq_one_letter_code
_entity_poly.pdbx_strand_id
1 'polypeptide(L)'
;MNKLRRLRSLSPEMAETLRLAGVQGIFWAAMAVGNYQTVYLQSIGFPATDFGLLNAIACAVAIFAMTFWGTVSDRIGSVRKIVILTLTLGCGLFIFVPLIPTGQSYSTLLFLILIPIINFFRVPMSPFVDNLTVRNCAEHRLNYGMVRSSGSLLFAVAGVITVNALIPAAGVPSTFWVMGIVMIPAIVLTYFCFEPQSGKRVKKSAAGAGVLLKNYAYM
;
A
#
# COMPACT_ATOMS: atom_id res chain seq x y z
N MET A 1 19.54 36.25 21.31
CA MET A 1 19.63 35.61 19.97
C MET A 1 19.71 34.09 19.99
N ASN A 2 20.04 33.40 21.07
CA ASN A 2 20.21 31.95 21.10
C ASN A 2 18.92 31.10 21.31
N LYS A 3 17.81 31.65 21.77
CA LYS A 3 16.54 30.92 21.96
C LYS A 3 15.81 30.62 20.66
N LEU A 4 15.92 31.49 19.65
CA LEU A 4 15.27 31.30 18.33
C LEU A 4 16.00 30.28 17.43
N ARG A 5 17.29 30.01 17.68
CA ARG A 5 18.05 29.00 16.96
C ARG A 5 17.73 27.55 17.44
N ARG A 6 17.32 27.40 18.70
CA ARG A 6 16.90 26.10 19.27
C ARG A 6 15.52 25.63 18.80
N LEU A 7 14.66 26.52 18.32
CA LEU A 7 13.34 26.18 17.78
C LEU A 7 13.39 25.71 16.31
N ARG A 8 14.57 25.75 15.67
CA ARG A 8 14.74 25.45 14.24
C ARG A 8 15.31 24.06 13.94
N SER A 9 15.73 23.29 14.96
CA SER A 9 16.11 21.88 14.79
C SER A 9 15.06 21.01 15.49
N LEU A 10 14.22 20.37 14.71
CA LEU A 10 13.37 19.27 15.18
C LEU A 10 14.28 18.27 15.91
N SER A 11 13.86 17.78 17.07
CA SER A 11 14.59 16.68 17.71
C SER A 11 14.66 15.50 16.70
N PRO A 12 15.72 14.71 16.71
CA PRO A 12 15.85 13.55 15.82
C PRO A 12 14.59 12.64 15.86
N GLU A 13 14.03 12.44 17.04
CA GLU A 13 12.81 11.65 17.25
C GLU A 13 11.57 12.30 16.57
N MET A 14 11.44 13.62 16.64
CA MET A 14 10.35 14.36 16.00
C MET A 14 10.49 14.32 14.47
N ALA A 15 11.70 14.39 13.94
CA ALA A 15 11.96 14.28 12.51
C ALA A 15 11.60 12.89 11.99
N GLU A 16 11.94 11.82 12.72
CA GLU A 16 11.56 10.46 12.35
C GLU A 16 10.06 10.23 12.48
N THR A 17 9.41 10.75 13.53
CA THR A 17 7.96 10.69 13.70
C THR A 17 7.24 11.34 12.52
N LEU A 18 7.66 12.55 12.12
CA LEU A 18 7.08 13.25 10.97
C LEU A 18 7.32 12.52 9.65
N ARG A 19 8.49 11.93 9.46
CA ARG A 19 8.80 11.14 8.26
C ARG A 19 7.89 9.92 8.16
N LEU A 20 7.76 9.13 9.22
CA LEU A 20 6.92 7.95 9.25
C LEU A 20 5.42 8.31 9.17
N ALA A 21 5.00 9.37 9.84
CA ALA A 21 3.64 9.91 9.72
C ALA A 21 3.35 10.40 8.28
N GLY A 22 4.35 10.98 7.61
CA GLY A 22 4.27 11.34 6.19
C GLY A 22 4.12 10.11 5.30
N VAL A 23 4.91 9.06 5.50
CA VAL A 23 4.78 7.80 4.74
C VAL A 23 3.38 7.21 4.91
N GLN A 24 2.93 7.03 6.17
CA GLN A 24 1.61 6.49 6.47
C GLN A 24 0.50 7.37 5.91
N GLY A 25 0.55 8.67 6.18
CA GLY A 25 -0.50 9.60 5.77
C GLY A 25 -0.64 9.71 4.25
N ILE A 26 0.46 9.88 3.53
CA ILE A 26 0.43 10.03 2.06
C ILE A 26 0.05 8.70 1.41
N PHE A 27 0.57 7.56 1.90
CA PHE A 27 0.18 6.24 1.42
C PHE A 27 -1.33 6.04 1.52
N TRP A 28 -1.92 6.29 2.69
CA TRP A 28 -3.35 6.10 2.89
C TRP A 28 -4.19 7.14 2.16
N ALA A 29 -3.71 8.38 1.99
CA ALA A 29 -4.36 9.37 1.13
C ALA A 29 -4.41 8.90 -0.33
N ALA A 30 -3.30 8.37 -0.87
CA ALA A 30 -3.27 7.81 -2.21
C ALA A 30 -4.21 6.60 -2.34
N MET A 31 -4.25 5.72 -1.34
CA MET A 31 -5.18 4.58 -1.32
C MET A 31 -6.65 5.04 -1.32
N ALA A 32 -7.00 6.12 -0.60
CA ALA A 32 -8.34 6.68 -0.62
C ALA A 32 -8.73 7.19 -2.02
N VAL A 33 -7.82 7.91 -2.68
CA VAL A 33 -8.02 8.39 -4.06
C VAL A 33 -8.18 7.21 -5.04
N GLY A 34 -7.40 6.15 -4.90
CA GLY A 34 -7.42 4.97 -5.79
C GLY A 34 -8.52 3.94 -5.50
N ASN A 35 -9.43 4.21 -4.57
CA ASN A 35 -10.47 3.24 -4.15
C ASN A 35 -11.71 3.21 -5.06
N TYR A 36 -11.68 3.91 -6.19
CA TYR A 36 -12.84 4.07 -7.10
C TYR A 36 -12.81 3.14 -8.31
N GLN A 37 -11.99 2.08 -8.29
CA GLN A 37 -11.90 1.10 -9.38
C GLN A 37 -13.27 0.46 -9.70
N THR A 38 -14.03 0.06 -8.67
CA THR A 38 -15.38 -0.51 -8.86
C THR A 38 -16.34 0.48 -9.49
N VAL A 39 -16.33 1.73 -9.02
CA VAL A 39 -17.18 2.81 -9.57
C VAL A 39 -16.81 3.07 -11.03
N TYR A 40 -15.51 3.05 -11.35
CA TYR A 40 -15.05 3.19 -12.74
C TYR A 40 -15.57 2.06 -13.63
N LEU A 41 -15.40 0.80 -13.23
CA LEU A 41 -15.88 -0.34 -14.00
C LEU A 41 -17.40 -0.30 -14.21
N GLN A 42 -18.16 0.10 -13.20
CA GLN A 42 -19.61 0.31 -13.32
C GLN A 42 -19.95 1.45 -14.30
N SER A 43 -19.22 2.56 -14.25
CA SER A 43 -19.46 3.72 -15.11
C SER A 43 -19.23 3.47 -16.60
N ILE A 44 -18.35 2.49 -16.93
CA ILE A 44 -18.09 2.08 -18.32
C ILE A 44 -19.00 0.91 -18.77
N GLY A 45 -19.97 0.50 -17.94
CA GLY A 45 -20.90 -0.58 -18.27
C GLY A 45 -20.25 -1.98 -18.21
N PHE A 46 -19.25 -2.21 -17.37
CA PHE A 46 -18.62 -3.52 -17.22
C PHE A 46 -19.63 -4.56 -16.75
N PRO A 47 -19.79 -5.72 -17.42
CA PRO A 47 -20.84 -6.69 -17.13
C PRO A 47 -20.76 -7.22 -15.70
N ALA A 48 -21.90 -7.37 -15.02
CA ALA A 48 -21.96 -7.83 -13.62
C ALA A 48 -21.41 -9.25 -13.44
N THR A 49 -21.62 -10.13 -14.43
CA THR A 49 -21.06 -11.49 -14.45
C THR A 49 -19.55 -11.48 -14.48
N ASP A 50 -18.95 -10.64 -15.31
CA ASP A 50 -17.50 -10.53 -15.47
C ASP A 50 -16.89 -9.82 -14.26
N PHE A 51 -17.63 -8.93 -13.60
CA PHE A 51 -17.23 -8.33 -12.34
C PHE A 51 -17.10 -9.38 -11.22
N GLY A 52 -18.05 -10.33 -11.16
CA GLY A 52 -17.96 -11.47 -10.22
C GLY A 52 -16.73 -12.33 -10.48
N LEU A 53 -16.47 -12.66 -11.76
CA LEU A 53 -15.28 -13.40 -12.17
C LEU A 53 -13.99 -12.64 -11.84
N LEU A 54 -13.93 -11.34 -12.13
CA LEU A 54 -12.79 -10.48 -11.81
C LEU A 54 -12.47 -10.50 -10.32
N ASN A 55 -13.49 -10.37 -9.46
CA ASN A 55 -13.30 -10.42 -8.02
C ASN A 55 -12.83 -11.80 -7.53
N ALA A 56 -13.35 -12.89 -8.09
CA ALA A 56 -12.90 -14.24 -7.75
C ALA A 56 -11.42 -14.45 -8.09
N ILE A 57 -10.99 -14.04 -9.29
CA ILE A 57 -9.59 -14.07 -9.71
C ILE A 57 -8.74 -13.16 -8.80
N ALA A 58 -9.20 -11.96 -8.52
CA ALA A 58 -8.50 -11.01 -7.65
C ALA A 58 -8.28 -11.56 -6.24
N CYS A 59 -9.26 -12.25 -5.65
CA CYS A 59 -9.14 -12.92 -4.36
C CYS A 59 -8.11 -14.06 -4.39
N ALA A 60 -8.14 -14.90 -5.42
CA ALA A 60 -7.15 -15.98 -5.58
C ALA A 60 -5.73 -15.41 -5.71
N VAL A 61 -5.56 -14.37 -6.54
CA VAL A 61 -4.28 -13.67 -6.70
C VAL A 61 -3.82 -13.02 -5.39
N ALA A 62 -4.73 -12.47 -4.60
CA ALA A 62 -4.41 -11.85 -3.31
C ALA A 62 -3.77 -12.85 -2.33
N ILE A 63 -4.33 -14.06 -2.21
CA ILE A 63 -3.79 -15.13 -1.35
C ILE A 63 -2.37 -15.52 -1.80
N PHE A 64 -2.19 -15.72 -3.10
CA PHE A 64 -0.89 -16.05 -3.67
C PHE A 64 0.12 -14.91 -3.50
N ALA A 65 -0.29 -13.67 -3.79
CA ALA A 65 0.56 -12.48 -3.69
C ALA A 65 1.10 -12.27 -2.27
N MET A 66 0.25 -12.42 -1.24
CA MET A 66 0.66 -12.26 0.16
C MET A 66 1.74 -13.26 0.54
N THR A 67 1.56 -14.54 0.18
CA THR A 67 2.53 -15.61 0.46
C THR A 67 3.83 -15.40 -0.32
N PHE A 68 3.72 -15.07 -1.60
CA PHE A 68 4.86 -14.83 -2.48
C PHE A 68 5.72 -13.65 -1.99
N TRP A 69 5.11 -12.48 -1.80
CA TRP A 69 5.82 -11.28 -1.38
C TRP A 69 6.37 -11.39 0.05
N GLY A 70 5.68 -12.09 0.95
CA GLY A 70 6.20 -12.43 2.27
C GLY A 70 7.49 -13.24 2.16
N THR A 71 7.50 -14.29 1.35
CA THR A 71 8.70 -15.12 1.11
C THR A 71 9.84 -14.34 0.45
N VAL A 72 9.51 -13.48 -0.52
CA VAL A 72 10.50 -12.61 -1.19
C VAL A 72 11.10 -11.61 -0.20
N SER A 73 10.27 -11.00 0.65
CA SER A 73 10.73 -10.09 1.70
C SER A 73 11.70 -10.76 2.67
N ASP A 74 11.38 -11.99 3.10
CA ASP A 74 12.24 -12.78 3.98
C ASP A 74 13.58 -13.15 3.33
N ARG A 75 13.57 -13.44 2.01
CA ARG A 75 14.78 -13.77 1.25
C ARG A 75 15.69 -12.56 1.03
N ILE A 76 15.10 -11.42 0.66
CA ILE A 76 15.84 -10.17 0.43
C ILE A 76 16.31 -9.59 1.77
N GLY A 77 15.59 -9.84 2.87
CA GLY A 77 15.91 -9.31 4.19
C GLY A 77 15.69 -7.81 4.33
N SER A 78 14.92 -7.22 3.40
CA SER A 78 14.68 -5.78 3.33
C SER A 78 13.20 -5.49 3.04
N VAL A 79 12.47 -5.10 4.10
CA VAL A 79 11.06 -4.69 3.97
C VAL A 79 10.95 -3.41 3.16
N ARG A 80 11.88 -2.46 3.35
CA ARG A 80 11.89 -1.18 2.64
C ARG A 80 11.94 -1.35 1.12
N LYS A 81 12.81 -2.24 0.62
CA LYS A 81 12.93 -2.51 -0.83
C LYS A 81 11.63 -3.08 -1.40
N ILE A 82 10.99 -3.99 -0.67
CA ILE A 82 9.71 -4.56 -1.10
C ILE A 82 8.60 -3.51 -1.10
N VAL A 83 8.54 -2.64 -0.09
CA VAL A 83 7.58 -1.51 -0.06
C VAL A 83 7.77 -0.64 -1.30
N ILE A 84 9.00 -0.18 -1.57
CA ILE A 84 9.28 0.66 -2.75
C ILE A 84 8.88 -0.05 -4.05
N LEU A 85 9.25 -1.32 -4.19
CA LEU A 85 8.94 -2.10 -5.39
C LEU A 85 7.44 -2.26 -5.61
N THR A 86 6.70 -2.67 -4.57
CA THR A 86 5.25 -2.89 -4.66
C THR A 86 4.50 -1.57 -4.88
N LEU A 87 4.89 -0.48 -4.20
CA LEU A 87 4.31 0.84 -4.43
C LEU A 87 4.55 1.33 -5.86
N THR A 88 5.77 1.18 -6.37
CA THR A 88 6.13 1.66 -7.72
C THR A 88 5.40 0.86 -8.79
N LEU A 89 5.44 -0.48 -8.73
CA LEU A 89 4.82 -1.32 -9.76
C LEU A 89 3.29 -1.31 -9.65
N GLY A 90 2.74 -1.40 -8.44
CA GLY A 90 1.30 -1.45 -8.27
C GLY A 90 0.60 -0.13 -8.62
N CYS A 91 1.20 1.02 -8.28
CA CYS A 91 0.65 2.32 -8.68
C CYS A 91 0.98 2.64 -10.14
N GLY A 92 2.19 2.29 -10.61
CA GLY A 92 2.58 2.51 -12.01
C GLY A 92 1.68 1.75 -12.98
N LEU A 93 1.39 0.48 -12.70
CA LEU A 93 0.46 -0.31 -13.53
C LEU A 93 -1.00 0.18 -13.41
N PHE A 94 -1.38 0.71 -12.26
CA PHE A 94 -2.75 1.20 -12.04
C PHE A 94 -3.12 2.39 -12.94
N ILE A 95 -2.13 3.20 -13.33
CA ILE A 95 -2.30 4.34 -14.25
C ILE A 95 -2.81 3.89 -15.63
N PHE A 96 -2.52 2.65 -16.05
CA PHE A 96 -2.93 2.13 -17.36
C PHE A 96 -4.38 1.65 -17.40
N VAL A 97 -5.05 1.45 -16.26
CA VAL A 97 -6.44 0.97 -16.21
C VAL A 97 -7.41 1.84 -17.03
N PRO A 98 -7.43 3.18 -16.88
CA PRO A 98 -8.35 4.03 -17.66
C PRO A 98 -7.94 4.20 -19.13
N LEU A 99 -6.78 3.72 -19.53
CA LEU A 99 -6.34 3.76 -20.93
C LEU A 99 -6.82 2.57 -21.75
N ILE A 100 -7.41 1.56 -21.10
CA ILE A 100 -8.02 0.41 -21.80
C ILE A 100 -9.20 0.93 -22.62
N PRO A 101 -9.25 0.67 -23.95
CA PRO A 101 -10.39 1.05 -24.78
C PRO A 101 -11.68 0.43 -24.23
N THR A 102 -12.73 1.22 -24.10
CA THR A 102 -14.05 0.76 -23.66
C THR A 102 -14.96 0.50 -24.87
N GLY A 103 -15.92 -0.44 -24.72
CA GLY A 103 -16.88 -0.75 -25.79
C GLY A 103 -16.38 -1.71 -26.86
N GLN A 104 -15.18 -2.26 -26.74
CA GLN A 104 -14.65 -3.30 -27.63
C GLN A 104 -14.83 -4.68 -26.98
N SER A 105 -15.05 -5.72 -27.76
CA SER A 105 -15.27 -7.09 -27.25
C SER A 105 -14.06 -7.66 -26.46
N TYR A 106 -12.86 -7.18 -26.74
CA TYR A 106 -11.64 -7.57 -26.02
C TYR A 106 -11.37 -6.77 -24.73
N SER A 107 -12.11 -5.67 -24.50
CA SER A 107 -11.90 -4.80 -23.34
C SER A 107 -12.06 -5.55 -22.01
N THR A 108 -13.10 -6.38 -21.92
CA THR A 108 -13.36 -7.22 -20.75
C THR A 108 -12.18 -8.14 -20.45
N LEU A 109 -11.62 -8.78 -21.46
CA LEU A 109 -10.46 -9.65 -21.30
C LEU A 109 -9.24 -8.88 -20.80
N LEU A 110 -9.01 -7.65 -21.30
CA LEU A 110 -7.91 -6.81 -20.83
C LEU A 110 -8.07 -6.45 -19.35
N PHE A 111 -9.28 -6.10 -18.90
CA PHE A 111 -9.54 -5.86 -17.47
C PHE A 111 -9.35 -7.11 -16.63
N LEU A 112 -9.82 -8.28 -17.11
CA LEU A 112 -9.66 -9.56 -16.42
C LEU A 112 -8.20 -10.00 -16.28
N ILE A 113 -7.31 -9.52 -17.13
CA ILE A 113 -5.86 -9.79 -17.06
C ILE A 113 -5.14 -8.72 -16.25
N LEU A 114 -5.35 -7.43 -16.59
CA LEU A 114 -4.56 -6.34 -16.02
C LEU A 114 -4.86 -6.11 -14.53
N ILE A 115 -6.13 -6.15 -14.12
CA ILE A 115 -6.51 -5.87 -12.72
C ILE A 115 -5.93 -6.93 -11.75
N PRO A 116 -5.99 -8.24 -12.01
CA PRO A 116 -5.31 -9.22 -11.16
C PRO A 116 -3.79 -9.04 -11.10
N ILE A 117 -3.14 -8.68 -12.21
CA ILE A 117 -1.70 -8.37 -12.22
C ILE A 117 -1.42 -7.16 -11.31
N ILE A 118 -2.22 -6.11 -11.40
CA ILE A 118 -2.11 -4.94 -10.53
C ILE A 118 -2.30 -5.35 -9.06
N ASN A 119 -3.32 -6.17 -8.77
CA ASN A 119 -3.62 -6.63 -7.41
C ASN A 119 -2.49 -7.47 -6.82
N PHE A 120 -1.75 -8.23 -7.64
CA PHE A 120 -0.57 -8.96 -7.20
C PHE A 120 0.49 -8.05 -6.55
N PHE A 121 0.59 -6.78 -6.97
CA PHE A 121 1.48 -5.80 -6.36
C PHE A 121 0.77 -4.94 -5.31
N ARG A 122 -0.52 -4.61 -5.49
CA ARG A 122 -1.26 -3.70 -4.61
C ARG A 122 -1.65 -4.32 -3.27
N VAL A 123 -2.07 -5.58 -3.26
CA VAL A 123 -2.53 -6.27 -2.05
C VAL A 123 -1.48 -6.26 -0.93
N PRO A 124 -0.21 -6.55 -1.18
CA PRO A 124 0.82 -6.55 -0.12
C PRO A 124 1.27 -5.16 0.33
N MET A 125 0.90 -4.07 -0.36
CA MET A 125 1.38 -2.72 -0.02
C MET A 125 1.09 -2.34 1.42
N SER A 126 -0.20 -2.43 1.83
CA SER A 126 -0.63 -2.00 3.17
C SER A 126 0.08 -2.76 4.29
N PRO A 127 0.08 -4.10 4.33
CA PRO A 127 0.78 -4.83 5.39
C PRO A 127 2.30 -4.60 5.39
N PHE A 128 2.92 -4.34 4.23
CA PHE A 128 4.35 -4.03 4.20
C PHE A 128 4.66 -2.61 4.67
N VAL A 129 3.85 -1.61 4.31
CA VAL A 129 3.97 -0.24 4.83
C VAL A 129 3.76 -0.23 6.35
N ASP A 130 2.77 -0.96 6.85
CA ASP A 130 2.53 -1.08 8.29
C ASP A 130 3.69 -1.80 9.00
N ASN A 131 4.22 -2.89 8.44
CA ASN A 131 5.39 -3.61 8.98
C ASN A 131 6.63 -2.71 9.02
N LEU A 132 6.92 -1.96 7.96
CA LEU A 132 8.02 -1.00 7.93
C LEU A 132 7.85 0.05 9.04
N THR A 133 6.64 0.59 9.20
CA THR A 133 6.33 1.59 10.22
C THR A 133 6.48 1.04 11.63
N VAL A 134 5.93 -0.16 11.92
CA VAL A 134 6.04 -0.82 13.22
C VAL A 134 7.51 -1.03 13.60
N ARG A 135 8.32 -1.55 12.67
CA ARG A 135 9.75 -1.79 12.92
C ARG A 135 10.52 -0.50 13.19
N ASN A 136 10.25 0.55 12.40
CA ASN A 136 10.88 1.85 12.62
C ASN A 136 10.46 2.49 13.95
N CYS A 137 9.17 2.40 14.30
CA CYS A 137 8.69 2.90 15.60
C CYS A 137 9.32 2.15 16.77
N ALA A 138 9.48 0.83 16.66
CA ALA A 138 10.13 0.03 17.70
C ALA A 138 11.62 0.40 17.87
N GLU A 139 12.35 0.58 16.76
CA GLU A 139 13.78 0.95 16.77
C GLU A 139 14.01 2.33 17.40
N HIS A 140 13.19 3.32 17.05
CA HIS A 140 13.31 4.69 17.52
C HIS A 140 12.46 5.00 18.76
N ARG A 141 11.83 3.99 19.38
CA ARG A 141 10.93 4.11 20.55
C ARG A 141 9.79 5.12 20.35
N LEU A 142 9.25 5.18 19.12
CA LEU A 142 8.16 6.07 18.76
C LEU A 142 6.80 5.42 19.03
N ASN A 143 5.77 6.26 19.23
CA ASN A 143 4.40 5.77 19.40
C ASN A 143 3.79 5.42 18.03
N TYR A 144 3.68 4.12 17.75
CA TYR A 144 3.08 3.60 16.51
C TYR A 144 1.65 4.11 16.29
N GLY A 145 0.82 4.15 17.35
CA GLY A 145 -0.56 4.62 17.26
C GLY A 145 -0.66 6.06 16.75
N MET A 146 0.24 6.93 17.23
CA MET A 146 0.31 8.33 16.78
C MET A 146 0.75 8.44 15.31
N VAL A 147 1.73 7.65 14.89
CA VAL A 147 2.16 7.61 13.49
C VAL A 147 1.05 7.05 12.61
N ARG A 148 0.40 5.96 13.00
CA ARG A 148 -0.67 5.29 12.23
C ARG A 148 -1.93 6.14 12.10
N SER A 149 -2.25 6.97 13.12
CA SER A 149 -3.42 7.86 13.09
C SER A 149 -3.36 8.90 11.96
N SER A 150 -2.15 9.33 11.56
CA SER A 150 -1.97 10.22 10.39
C SER A 150 -2.51 9.59 9.11
N GLY A 151 -2.36 8.27 8.95
CA GLY A 151 -2.92 7.52 7.82
C GLY A 151 -4.44 7.58 7.80
N SER A 152 -5.10 7.34 8.92
CA SER A 152 -6.57 7.41 9.01
C SER A 152 -7.11 8.80 8.74
N LEU A 153 -6.44 9.83 9.28
CA LEU A 153 -6.82 11.22 9.08
C LEU A 153 -6.71 11.61 7.59
N LEU A 154 -5.56 11.36 6.97
CA LEU A 154 -5.33 11.73 5.58
C LEU A 154 -6.14 10.87 4.60
N PHE A 155 -6.46 9.60 4.94
CA PHE A 155 -7.42 8.79 4.19
C PHE A 155 -8.80 9.46 4.15
N ALA A 156 -9.32 9.89 5.30
CA ALA A 156 -10.62 10.54 5.38
C ALA A 156 -10.65 11.87 4.61
N VAL A 157 -9.63 12.72 4.81
CA VAL A 157 -9.53 14.01 4.11
C VAL A 157 -9.42 13.81 2.60
N ALA A 158 -8.54 12.92 2.13
CA ALA A 158 -8.38 12.62 0.71
C ALA A 158 -9.65 12.02 0.10
N GLY A 159 -10.36 11.15 0.81
CA GLY A 159 -11.65 10.61 0.37
C GLY A 159 -12.69 11.70 0.15
N VAL A 160 -12.84 12.63 1.11
CA VAL A 160 -13.77 13.76 1.00
C VAL A 160 -13.39 14.67 -0.20
N ILE A 161 -12.12 14.99 -0.36
CA ILE A 161 -11.65 15.81 -1.50
C ILE A 161 -11.91 15.08 -2.82
N THR A 162 -11.66 13.77 -2.88
CA THR A 162 -11.86 12.98 -4.11
C THR A 162 -13.31 13.00 -4.55
N VAL A 163 -14.27 12.78 -3.64
CA VAL A 163 -15.71 12.75 -3.99
C VAL A 163 -16.24 14.14 -4.32
N ASN A 164 -15.87 15.17 -3.58
CA ASN A 164 -16.50 16.48 -3.69
C ASN A 164 -15.78 17.43 -4.66
N ALA A 165 -14.52 17.18 -4.99
CA ALA A 165 -13.75 18.06 -5.86
C ALA A 165 -13.17 17.32 -7.08
N LEU A 166 -12.42 16.22 -6.90
CA LEU A 166 -11.69 15.58 -7.99
C LEU A 166 -12.64 14.90 -8.99
N ILE A 167 -13.56 14.08 -8.52
CA ILE A 167 -14.48 13.34 -9.40
C ILE A 167 -15.43 14.29 -10.15
N PRO A 168 -16.06 15.32 -9.52
CA PRO A 168 -16.88 16.28 -10.25
C PRO A 168 -16.10 17.11 -11.28
N ALA A 169 -14.84 17.43 -11.02
CA ALA A 169 -14.01 18.26 -11.89
C ALA A 169 -13.39 17.49 -13.06
N ALA A 170 -12.95 16.26 -12.85
CA ALA A 170 -12.11 15.51 -13.80
C ALA A 170 -12.60 14.08 -14.08
N GLY A 171 -13.73 13.68 -13.50
CA GLY A 171 -14.31 12.34 -13.67
C GLY A 171 -13.56 11.25 -12.88
N VAL A 172 -14.19 10.06 -12.81
CA VAL A 172 -13.65 8.90 -12.10
C VAL A 172 -12.28 8.44 -12.64
N PRO A 173 -11.99 8.46 -13.96
CA PRO A 173 -10.69 8.05 -14.49
C PRO A 173 -9.50 8.83 -13.90
N SER A 174 -9.70 10.09 -13.49
CA SER A 174 -8.65 10.92 -12.91
C SER A 174 -8.09 10.35 -11.61
N THR A 175 -8.88 9.59 -10.86
CA THR A 175 -8.47 8.99 -9.58
C THR A 175 -7.28 8.04 -9.74
N PHE A 176 -7.16 7.35 -10.89
CA PHE A 176 -6.06 6.45 -11.19
C PHE A 176 -4.74 7.20 -11.34
N TRP A 177 -4.75 8.33 -12.03
CA TRP A 177 -3.56 9.16 -12.25
C TRP A 177 -3.17 9.93 -10.99
N VAL A 178 -4.15 10.54 -10.32
CA VAL A 178 -3.91 11.28 -9.08
C VAL A 178 -3.37 10.36 -7.98
N MET A 179 -3.89 9.13 -7.85
CA MET A 179 -3.31 8.13 -6.94
C MET A 179 -1.82 7.90 -7.22
N GLY A 180 -1.44 7.72 -8.49
CA GLY A 180 -0.05 7.53 -8.89
C GLY A 180 0.83 8.72 -8.50
N ILE A 181 0.37 9.95 -8.77
CA ILE A 181 1.09 11.19 -8.44
C ILE A 181 1.24 11.34 -6.92
N VAL A 182 0.16 11.15 -6.16
CA VAL A 182 0.15 11.26 -4.69
C VAL A 182 1.04 10.19 -4.04
N MET A 183 1.23 9.04 -4.69
CA MET A 183 2.10 7.98 -4.18
C MET A 183 3.60 8.31 -4.29
N ILE A 184 4.01 9.17 -5.23
CA ILE A 184 5.44 9.52 -5.43
C ILE A 184 6.10 10.03 -4.15
N PRO A 185 5.55 11.02 -3.42
CA PRO A 185 6.14 11.45 -2.16
C PRO A 185 6.24 10.34 -1.11
N ALA A 186 5.28 9.42 -1.05
CA ALA A 186 5.34 8.28 -0.12
C ALA A 186 6.52 7.34 -0.46
N ILE A 187 6.75 7.08 -1.75
CA ILE A 187 7.90 6.28 -2.21
C ILE A 187 9.21 6.98 -1.85
N VAL A 188 9.31 8.28 -2.10
CA VAL A 188 10.51 9.08 -1.78
C VAL A 188 10.77 9.09 -0.28
N LEU A 189 9.76 9.33 0.56
CA LEU A 189 9.90 9.29 2.01
C LEU A 189 10.29 7.90 2.50
N THR A 190 9.72 6.84 1.92
CA THR A 190 10.07 5.44 2.25
C THR A 190 11.55 5.15 1.96
N TYR A 191 12.11 5.71 0.89
CA TYR A 191 13.52 5.54 0.57
C TYR A 191 14.44 6.08 1.68
N PHE A 192 14.05 7.16 2.35
CA PHE A 192 14.78 7.76 3.46
C PHE A 192 14.47 7.14 4.84
N CYS A 193 13.50 6.23 4.94
CA CYS A 193 13.22 5.54 6.19
C CYS A 193 14.39 4.61 6.57
N PHE A 194 14.63 4.51 7.88
CA PHE A 194 15.59 3.55 8.41
C PHE A 194 15.18 2.12 8.00
N GLU A 195 16.14 1.32 7.62
CA GLU A 195 15.92 -0.10 7.37
C GLU A 195 16.36 -0.89 8.60
N PRO A 196 15.41 -1.34 9.43
CA PRO A 196 15.75 -2.15 10.57
C PRO A 196 16.43 -3.42 10.05
N GLN A 197 17.63 -3.71 10.54
CA GLN A 197 18.34 -4.94 10.19
C GLN A 197 17.39 -6.12 10.45
N SER A 198 17.12 -6.91 9.44
CA SER A 198 16.39 -8.16 9.60
C SER A 198 17.11 -8.96 10.68
N GLY A 199 16.48 -9.08 11.85
CA GLY A 199 17.05 -9.83 12.96
C GLY A 199 17.58 -11.15 12.43
N LYS A 200 18.75 -11.59 12.90
CA LYS A 200 19.45 -12.81 12.50
C LYS A 200 18.43 -13.86 12.09
N ARG A 201 18.53 -14.35 10.83
CA ARG A 201 17.70 -15.46 10.35
C ARG A 201 17.55 -16.46 11.49
N VAL A 202 16.41 -16.48 12.15
CA VAL A 202 16.05 -17.62 12.99
C VAL A 202 16.06 -18.77 12.00
N LYS A 203 17.06 -19.66 12.13
CA LYS A 203 17.10 -20.89 11.36
C LYS A 203 15.71 -21.50 11.51
N LYS A 204 14.91 -21.50 10.44
CA LYS A 204 13.63 -22.19 10.43
C LYS A 204 13.95 -23.63 10.78
N SER A 205 13.75 -24.01 12.04
CA SER A 205 13.62 -25.39 12.39
C SER A 205 12.43 -25.90 11.62
N ALA A 206 12.64 -26.86 10.73
CA ALA A 206 11.57 -27.52 9.98
C ALA A 206 10.51 -28.19 10.90
N ALA A 207 10.77 -28.19 12.19
CA ALA A 207 9.88 -28.72 13.23
C ALA A 207 8.71 -27.78 13.62
N GLY A 208 8.66 -26.52 13.14
CA GLY A 208 7.72 -25.51 13.68
C GLY A 208 6.25 -25.84 13.49
N ALA A 209 5.83 -26.33 12.33
CA ALA A 209 4.40 -26.60 12.06
C ALA A 209 3.90 -27.84 12.84
N GLY A 210 4.71 -28.90 12.93
CA GLY A 210 4.35 -30.11 13.69
C GLY A 210 4.30 -29.90 15.21
N VAL A 211 5.13 -28.99 15.74
CA VAL A 211 5.14 -28.64 17.16
C VAL A 211 3.92 -27.80 17.54
N LEU A 212 3.47 -26.89 16.64
CA LEU A 212 2.26 -26.08 16.87
C LEU A 212 1.00 -26.94 16.89
N LEU A 213 0.90 -27.94 16.00
CA LEU A 213 -0.21 -28.88 15.96
C LEU A 213 -0.24 -29.86 17.16
N LYS A 214 0.89 -30.05 17.82
CA LYS A 214 1.02 -30.94 18.99
C LYS A 214 0.81 -30.21 20.33
N ASN A 215 0.73 -28.89 20.31
CA ASN A 215 0.61 -28.09 21.52
C ASN A 215 -0.83 -27.68 21.77
N TYR A 216 -1.57 -28.52 22.52
CA TYR A 216 -2.98 -28.34 22.88
C TYR A 216 -3.29 -27.01 23.60
N ALA A 217 -2.29 -26.27 24.06
CA ALA A 217 -2.48 -24.99 24.73
C ALA A 217 -2.92 -23.86 23.78
N TYR A 218 -2.87 -24.08 22.46
CA TYR A 218 -3.25 -23.11 21.43
C TYR A 218 -4.56 -23.50 20.68
N MET A 219 -5.19 -24.60 21.05
CA MET A 219 -6.53 -25.01 20.63
C MET A 219 -7.55 -24.72 21.72
#